data_375a7db51066625aed6bcfd14fef95d5
#
_entry.id   375a7db51066625aed6bcfd14fef95d5
#
_cell.length_a   1.000
_cell.length_b   1.000
_cell.length_c   1.000
_cell.angle_alpha   90.00
_cell.angle_beta   90.00
_cell.angle_gamma   90.00
#
_symmetry.space_group_name_H-M   'P 1'
#
loop_
_entity.id
_entity.type
_entity.pdbx_description
1 polymer ?
#
loop_
_entity_poly.entity_id
_entity_poly.type
_entity_poly.pdbx_seq_one_letter_code
_entity_poly.pdbx_strand_id
1 'polypeptide(L)'
;HKLAASIYKETADADILVDLHCCGQHGLPYILSVYSESAKVRDLVSRITMPIAVHSEGLGGQLFTESCRKRAQAACIIEIPSGAGDGAVNLKFADVCFNGLIDMLKSEGVAAGKVEGHAPTFYGKLIDISAPHAGLWQPEKEIGAAIRAGERIGRMDATDVYAPADGMLIACLPCGYYLDDKPYIGMYVQKA
;
A
#
# COMPACT_ATOMS: atom_id res chain seq x y z
N HIS A 1 -12.53 2.68 21.20
CA HIS A 1 -11.33 3.03 21.98
C HIS A 1 -10.80 1.91 22.89
N LYS A 2 -11.64 1.12 23.61
CA LYS A 2 -11.16 0.04 24.50
C LYS A 2 -10.46 -1.08 23.74
N LEU A 3 -11.02 -1.55 22.61
CA LEU A 3 -10.42 -2.60 21.77
C LEU A 3 -9.05 -2.15 21.20
N ALA A 4 -8.99 -0.95 20.63
CA ALA A 4 -7.73 -0.41 20.11
C ALA A 4 -6.63 -0.32 21.21
N ALA A 5 -7.02 0.13 22.41
CA ALA A 5 -6.10 0.17 23.55
C ALA A 5 -5.62 -1.23 23.97
N SER A 6 -6.51 -2.24 23.94
CA SER A 6 -6.13 -3.63 24.21
C SER A 6 -5.17 -4.17 23.15
N ILE A 7 -5.46 -4.00 21.86
CA ILE A 7 -4.58 -4.43 20.79
C ILE A 7 -3.21 -3.76 20.92
N TYR A 8 -3.19 -2.44 21.14
CA TYR A 8 -1.94 -1.72 21.32
C TYR A 8 -1.13 -2.24 22.53
N LYS A 9 -1.81 -2.59 23.65
CA LYS A 9 -1.17 -3.16 24.82
C LYS A 9 -0.60 -4.56 24.56
N GLU A 10 -1.39 -5.44 23.94
CA GLU A 10 -0.98 -6.84 23.67
C GLU A 10 0.17 -6.94 22.67
N THR A 11 0.36 -5.93 21.81
CA THR A 11 1.48 -5.88 20.86
C THR A 11 2.73 -5.18 21.41
N ALA A 12 2.74 -4.80 22.71
CA ALA A 12 3.82 -3.96 23.28
C ALA A 12 5.18 -4.64 23.27
N ASP A 13 5.23 -5.95 23.51
CA ASP A 13 6.45 -6.73 23.66
C ASP A 13 6.86 -7.44 22.36
N ALA A 14 6.16 -7.17 21.25
CA ALA A 14 6.51 -7.74 19.95
C ALA A 14 7.75 -7.03 19.36
N ASP A 15 8.72 -7.79 18.86
CA ASP A 15 9.87 -7.25 18.14
C ASP A 15 9.48 -6.70 16.78
N ILE A 16 8.54 -7.37 16.10
CA ILE A 16 8.03 -7.06 14.77
C ILE A 16 6.50 -7.03 14.82
N LEU A 17 5.90 -6.03 14.17
CA LEU A 17 4.48 -5.91 14.01
C LEU A 17 4.14 -5.71 12.54
N VAL A 18 3.34 -6.64 11.99
CA VAL A 18 2.78 -6.52 10.64
C VAL A 18 1.26 -6.50 10.74
N ASP A 19 0.65 -5.41 10.30
CA ASP A 19 -0.80 -5.22 10.28
C ASP A 19 -1.33 -5.52 8.86
N LEU A 20 -2.28 -6.44 8.74
CA LEU A 20 -2.81 -6.85 7.44
C LEU A 20 -4.09 -6.09 7.15
N HIS A 21 -4.08 -5.31 6.08
CA HIS A 21 -5.16 -4.48 5.62
C HIS A 21 -5.70 -4.90 4.25
N CYS A 22 -6.86 -4.38 3.88
CA CYS A 22 -7.45 -4.48 2.56
C CYS A 22 -7.66 -3.09 1.99
N CYS A 23 -7.01 -2.77 0.88
CA CYS A 23 -6.98 -1.45 0.25
C CYS A 23 -7.95 -1.29 -0.94
N GLY A 24 -9.08 -1.97 -0.93
CA GLY A 24 -10.06 -1.90 -2.00
C GLY A 24 -9.83 -2.93 -3.11
N GLN A 25 -10.57 -2.79 -4.23
CA GLN A 25 -10.69 -3.86 -5.24
C GLN A 25 -9.73 -3.71 -6.43
N HIS A 26 -9.27 -2.50 -6.72
CA HIS A 26 -8.58 -2.16 -7.96
C HIS A 26 -7.19 -1.60 -7.69
N GLY A 27 -6.23 -2.47 -7.40
CA GLY A 27 -4.87 -2.05 -7.07
C GLY A 27 -3.86 -3.18 -7.09
N LEU A 28 -2.62 -2.85 -6.75
CA LEU A 28 -1.52 -3.77 -6.47
C LEU A 28 -1.33 -3.90 -4.96
N PRO A 29 -0.87 -5.04 -4.45
CA PRO A 29 -0.50 -5.17 -3.05
C PRO A 29 0.80 -4.40 -2.77
N TYR A 30 0.88 -3.73 -1.63
CA TYR A 30 2.05 -2.98 -1.22
C TYR A 30 2.25 -2.97 0.29
N ILE A 31 3.49 -2.68 0.72
CA ILE A 31 3.82 -2.42 2.11
C ILE A 31 3.76 -0.92 2.35
N LEU A 32 3.06 -0.49 3.39
CA LEU A 32 3.02 0.90 3.83
C LEU A 32 3.74 1.03 5.17
N SER A 33 4.73 1.92 5.25
CA SER A 33 5.51 2.10 6.49
C SER A 33 6.20 3.45 6.55
N VAL A 34 6.71 3.80 7.75
CA VAL A 34 7.56 4.98 7.96
C VAL A 34 9.04 4.65 7.76
N TYR A 35 9.37 3.87 6.73
CA TYR A 35 10.72 3.30 6.53
C TYR A 35 11.84 4.35 6.38
N SER A 36 11.53 5.56 5.95
CA SER A 36 12.53 6.65 5.85
C SER A 36 12.88 7.26 7.21
N GLU A 37 12.04 7.05 8.24
CA GLU A 37 12.25 7.57 9.59
C GLU A 37 13.12 6.65 10.45
N SER A 38 13.23 5.35 10.12
CA SER A 38 13.90 4.37 10.95
C SER A 38 14.59 3.28 10.14
N ALA A 39 15.89 3.09 10.38
CA ALA A 39 16.66 2.00 9.77
C ALA A 39 16.08 0.62 10.13
N LYS A 40 15.58 0.44 11.36
CA LYS A 40 14.94 -0.81 11.82
C LYS A 40 13.67 -1.14 11.04
N VAL A 41 12.84 -0.12 10.75
CA VAL A 41 11.63 -0.28 9.93
C VAL A 41 12.01 -0.58 8.47
N ARG A 42 13.00 0.12 7.92
CA ARG A 42 13.48 -0.13 6.56
C ARG A 42 14.04 -1.55 6.42
N ASP A 43 14.75 -2.03 7.41
CA ASP A 43 15.31 -3.38 7.45
C ASP A 43 14.20 -4.43 7.47
N LEU A 44 13.17 -4.29 8.33
CA LEU A 44 11.98 -5.15 8.31
C LEU A 44 11.34 -5.19 6.92
N VAL A 45 11.03 -4.02 6.36
CA VAL A 45 10.37 -3.92 5.05
C VAL A 45 11.19 -4.59 3.95
N SER A 46 12.53 -4.49 4.00
CA SER A 46 13.44 -5.12 3.03
C SER A 46 13.40 -6.65 3.07
N ARG A 47 12.96 -7.25 4.18
CA ARG A 47 12.88 -8.71 4.37
C ARG A 47 11.52 -9.30 3.97
N ILE A 48 10.51 -8.46 3.77
CA ILE A 48 9.19 -8.89 3.27
C ILE A 48 9.24 -8.88 1.74
N THR A 49 9.24 -10.05 1.11
CA THR A 49 9.43 -10.17 -0.35
C THR A 49 8.15 -9.84 -1.11
N MET A 50 7.79 -8.56 -1.10
CA MET A 50 6.66 -7.99 -1.85
C MET A 50 7.15 -7.04 -2.95
N PRO A 51 6.35 -6.78 -3.98
CA PRO A 51 6.82 -5.97 -5.11
C PRO A 51 7.09 -4.50 -4.77
N ILE A 52 6.29 -3.92 -3.85
CA ILE A 52 6.22 -2.48 -3.64
C ILE A 52 6.25 -2.15 -2.15
N ALA A 53 7.09 -1.20 -1.77
CA ALA A 53 7.08 -0.54 -0.46
C ALA A 53 6.88 0.96 -0.64
N VAL A 54 5.90 1.51 0.07
CA VAL A 54 5.50 2.92 0.00
C VAL A 54 5.81 3.61 1.32
N HIS A 55 6.37 4.81 1.24
CA HIS A 55 6.58 5.63 2.42
C HIS A 55 5.26 6.30 2.86
N SER A 56 4.89 6.07 4.11
CA SER A 56 3.80 6.78 4.77
C SER A 56 4.35 7.94 5.60
N GLU A 57 3.69 9.08 5.54
CA GLU A 57 3.96 10.16 6.51
C GLU A 57 3.45 9.80 7.93
N GLY A 58 2.67 8.71 8.04
CA GLY A 58 2.15 8.16 9.28
C GLY A 58 1.13 9.08 9.94
N LEU A 59 -0.12 8.68 9.93
CA LEU A 59 -1.16 9.36 10.70
C LEU A 59 -1.05 8.96 12.18
N GLY A 60 -1.19 9.93 13.08
CA GLY A 60 -1.27 9.65 14.51
C GLY A 60 -2.46 8.74 14.84
N GLY A 61 -2.27 7.82 15.78
CA GLY A 61 -3.30 6.89 16.22
C GLY A 61 -3.41 5.60 15.42
N GLN A 62 -2.66 5.43 14.32
CA GLN A 62 -2.53 4.14 13.64
C GLN A 62 -1.58 3.22 14.40
N LEU A 63 -1.91 1.93 14.46
CA LEU A 63 -1.14 0.95 15.24
C LEU A 63 0.34 0.93 14.86
N PHE A 64 0.67 0.83 13.58
CA PHE A 64 2.07 0.78 13.13
C PHE A 64 2.82 2.08 13.40
N THR A 65 2.20 3.24 13.18
CA THR A 65 2.81 4.56 13.42
C THR A 65 3.14 4.76 14.90
N GLU A 66 2.17 4.45 15.78
CA GLU A 66 2.35 4.54 17.23
C GLU A 66 3.42 3.55 17.73
N SER A 67 3.45 2.34 17.17
CA SER A 67 4.47 1.33 17.48
C SER A 67 5.86 1.76 17.04
N CYS A 68 6.01 2.29 15.83
CA CYS A 68 7.31 2.80 15.35
C CYS A 68 7.79 3.99 16.16
N ARG A 69 6.96 5.01 16.34
CA ARG A 69 7.38 6.31 16.91
C ARG A 69 7.46 6.31 18.43
N LYS A 70 6.54 5.63 19.12
CA LYS A 70 6.48 5.64 20.57
C LYS A 70 7.21 4.47 21.24
N ARG A 71 7.37 3.35 20.53
CA ARG A 71 7.98 2.13 21.07
C ARG A 71 9.27 1.72 20.37
N ALA A 72 9.65 2.41 19.30
CA ALA A 72 10.76 2.03 18.43
C ALA A 72 10.69 0.58 17.92
N GLN A 73 9.47 0.05 17.75
CA GLN A 73 9.21 -1.26 17.16
C GLN A 73 9.40 -1.21 15.64
N ALA A 74 9.80 -2.33 15.04
CA ALA A 74 9.73 -2.50 13.60
C ALA A 74 8.28 -2.83 13.20
N ALA A 75 7.57 -1.90 12.57
CA ALA A 75 6.18 -2.10 12.22
C ALA A 75 5.84 -1.59 10.81
N CYS A 76 4.91 -2.28 10.15
CA CYS A 76 4.36 -1.87 8.84
C CYS A 76 2.93 -2.37 8.67
N ILE A 77 2.26 -1.82 7.65
CA ILE A 77 1.00 -2.35 7.11
C ILE A 77 1.30 -3.08 5.80
N ILE A 78 0.61 -4.17 5.54
CA ILE A 78 0.52 -4.76 4.21
C ILE A 78 -0.89 -4.53 3.69
N GLU A 79 -1.01 -3.80 2.61
CA GLU A 79 -2.26 -3.53 1.91
C GLU A 79 -2.48 -4.55 0.80
N ILE A 80 -3.55 -5.33 0.90
CA ILE A 80 -3.88 -6.39 -0.05
C ILE A 80 -5.19 -6.04 -0.74
N PRO A 81 -5.18 -5.73 -2.05
CA PRO A 81 -6.41 -5.50 -2.78
C PRO A 81 -7.32 -6.74 -2.75
N SER A 82 -8.60 -6.52 -2.46
CA SER A 82 -9.62 -7.58 -2.48
C SER A 82 -9.91 -8.07 -3.90
N GLY A 83 -10.69 -9.12 -4.01
CA GLY A 83 -11.23 -9.58 -5.29
C GLY A 83 -12.35 -8.67 -5.82
N ALA A 84 -12.97 -9.04 -6.91
CA ALA A 84 -14.13 -8.35 -7.47
C ALA A 84 -15.38 -8.60 -6.61
N GLY A 85 -15.95 -7.53 -6.03
CA GLY A 85 -17.17 -7.57 -5.22
C GLY A 85 -16.93 -7.68 -3.71
N ASP A 86 -17.99 -7.43 -2.94
CA ASP A 86 -17.93 -7.44 -1.47
C ASP A 86 -17.61 -8.83 -0.94
N GLY A 87 -16.61 -8.90 -0.06
CA GLY A 87 -16.14 -10.14 0.54
C GLY A 87 -15.36 -11.08 -0.40
N ALA A 88 -15.10 -10.68 -1.63
CA ALA A 88 -14.26 -11.46 -2.54
C ALA A 88 -12.78 -11.43 -2.11
N VAL A 89 -12.11 -12.57 -2.26
CA VAL A 89 -10.67 -12.72 -1.94
C VAL A 89 -9.87 -12.80 -3.23
N ASN A 90 -8.83 -11.99 -3.34
CA ASN A 90 -7.84 -12.12 -4.40
C ASN A 90 -6.76 -13.12 -3.99
N LEU A 91 -6.95 -14.39 -4.32
CA LEU A 91 -6.03 -15.46 -3.94
C LEU A 91 -4.59 -15.22 -4.41
N LYS A 92 -4.41 -14.66 -5.62
CA LYS A 92 -3.07 -14.34 -6.14
C LYS A 92 -2.33 -13.33 -5.24
N PHE A 93 -3.03 -12.31 -4.77
CA PHE A 93 -2.41 -11.31 -3.89
C PHE A 93 -2.26 -11.83 -2.44
N ALA A 94 -3.17 -12.69 -2.00
CA ALA A 94 -3.03 -13.41 -0.74
C ALA A 94 -1.77 -14.29 -0.75
N ASP A 95 -1.50 -15.02 -1.84
CA ASP A 95 -0.29 -15.83 -2.00
C ASP A 95 0.98 -14.95 -2.02
N VAL A 96 0.96 -13.81 -2.70
CA VAL A 96 2.09 -12.85 -2.68
C VAL A 96 2.38 -12.39 -1.26
N CYS A 97 1.35 -12.01 -0.50
CA CYS A 97 1.50 -11.59 0.89
C CYS A 97 2.01 -12.74 1.77
N PHE A 98 1.40 -13.93 1.66
CA PHE A 98 1.79 -15.11 2.43
C PHE A 98 3.25 -15.47 2.20
N ASN A 99 3.67 -15.58 0.95
CA ASN A 99 5.05 -15.92 0.61
C ASN A 99 6.04 -14.84 1.10
N GLY A 100 5.67 -13.56 0.97
CA GLY A 100 6.46 -12.46 1.49
C GLY A 100 6.67 -12.50 3.00
N LEU A 101 5.64 -12.86 3.75
CA LEU A 101 5.71 -13.05 5.20
C LEU A 101 6.52 -14.30 5.58
N ILE A 102 6.37 -15.41 4.86
CA ILE A 102 7.17 -16.62 5.07
C ILE A 102 8.66 -16.33 4.83
N ASP A 103 8.99 -15.58 3.81
CA ASP A 103 10.39 -15.20 3.54
C ASP A 103 10.95 -14.29 4.65
N MET A 104 10.15 -13.37 5.17
CA MET A 104 10.52 -12.57 6.35
C MET A 104 10.78 -13.49 7.56
N LEU A 105 9.91 -14.44 7.86
CA LEU A 105 10.10 -15.39 8.96
C LEU A 105 11.33 -16.28 8.77
N LYS A 106 11.66 -16.67 7.55
CA LYS A 106 12.91 -17.38 7.23
C LYS A 106 14.13 -16.49 7.49
N SER A 107 14.08 -15.21 7.10
CA SER A 107 15.17 -14.27 7.33
C SER A 107 15.41 -13.99 8.84
N GLU A 108 14.37 -14.09 9.67
CA GLU A 108 14.45 -14.01 11.11
C GLU A 108 14.89 -15.33 11.80
N GLY A 109 15.04 -16.42 11.04
CA GLY A 109 15.33 -17.74 11.59
C GLY A 109 14.16 -18.41 12.32
N VAL A 110 12.95 -17.86 12.20
CA VAL A 110 11.72 -18.41 12.80
C VAL A 110 11.15 -19.55 11.95
N ALA A 111 11.26 -19.46 10.64
CA ALA A 111 10.87 -20.51 9.71
C ALA A 111 12.11 -21.14 9.04
N ALA A 112 12.05 -22.44 8.77
CA ALA A 112 13.11 -23.15 8.05
C ALA A 112 13.05 -22.86 6.54
N GLY A 113 14.21 -22.91 5.87
CA GLY A 113 14.33 -22.74 4.44
C GLY A 113 15.13 -21.50 4.02
N LYS A 114 15.22 -21.31 2.72
CA LYS A 114 15.88 -20.14 2.13
C LYS A 114 14.84 -19.10 1.72
N VAL A 115 15.23 -17.82 1.76
CA VAL A 115 14.46 -16.73 1.16
C VAL A 115 14.48 -16.90 -0.36
N GLU A 116 13.32 -16.87 -0.99
CA GLU A 116 13.17 -17.12 -2.43
C GLU A 116 12.88 -15.85 -3.23
N GLY A 117 12.25 -14.86 -2.59
CA GLY A 117 11.89 -13.59 -3.22
C GLY A 117 12.95 -12.50 -3.11
N HIS A 118 12.60 -11.32 -3.56
CA HIS A 118 13.45 -10.14 -3.54
C HIS A 118 12.86 -9.05 -2.65
N ALA A 119 13.73 -8.18 -2.12
CA ALA A 119 13.30 -6.98 -1.42
C ALA A 119 12.41 -6.12 -2.31
N PRO A 120 11.42 -5.41 -1.75
CA PRO A 120 10.53 -4.55 -2.52
C PRO A 120 11.26 -3.38 -3.16
N THR A 121 10.71 -2.87 -4.25
CA THR A 121 11.09 -1.55 -4.75
C THR A 121 10.51 -0.48 -3.82
N PHE A 122 11.37 0.41 -3.32
CA PHE A 122 10.97 1.49 -2.42
C PHE A 122 10.52 2.70 -3.23
N TYR A 123 9.32 3.18 -2.90
CA TYR A 123 8.72 4.38 -3.49
C TYR A 123 8.51 5.45 -2.41
N GLY A 124 8.41 6.70 -2.82
CA GLY A 124 8.09 7.82 -1.95
C GLY A 124 6.64 7.80 -1.46
N LYS A 125 6.02 8.97 -1.45
CA LYS A 125 4.66 9.14 -0.92
C LYS A 125 3.59 8.46 -1.75
N LEU A 126 2.53 8.06 -1.06
CA LEU A 126 1.25 7.74 -1.66
C LEU A 126 0.49 9.04 -1.96
N ILE A 127 -0.03 9.15 -3.17
CA ILE A 127 -0.81 10.30 -3.61
C ILE A 127 -2.15 9.82 -4.13
N ASP A 128 -3.23 10.28 -3.51
CA ASP A 128 -4.58 10.02 -3.99
C ASP A 128 -4.86 10.87 -5.24
N ILE A 129 -5.48 10.26 -6.23
CA ILE A 129 -5.94 10.93 -7.43
C ILE A 129 -7.45 11.04 -7.35
N SER A 130 -7.96 12.29 -7.38
CA SER A 130 -9.37 12.58 -7.46
C SER A 130 -9.72 13.15 -8.84
N ALA A 131 -10.90 12.79 -9.35
CA ALA A 131 -11.42 13.43 -10.54
C ALA A 131 -11.89 14.86 -10.24
N PRO A 132 -11.92 15.72 -11.26
CA PRO A 132 -12.32 17.12 -11.08
C PRO A 132 -13.81 17.32 -10.75
N HIS A 133 -14.66 16.38 -11.13
CA HIS A 133 -16.12 16.41 -10.95
C HIS A 133 -16.71 15.00 -11.08
N ALA A 134 -17.99 14.84 -10.74
CA ALA A 134 -18.77 13.64 -11.03
C ALA A 134 -18.91 13.42 -12.54
N GLY A 135 -18.97 12.17 -13.00
CA GLY A 135 -19.11 11.87 -14.44
C GLY A 135 -18.64 10.47 -14.82
N LEU A 136 -18.41 10.28 -16.11
CA LEU A 136 -17.87 9.06 -16.69
C LEU A 136 -16.34 9.08 -16.63
N TRP A 137 -15.77 8.26 -15.77
CA TRP A 137 -14.33 8.00 -15.73
C TRP A 137 -13.90 7.03 -16.83
N GLN A 138 -12.89 7.39 -17.57
CA GLN A 138 -12.28 6.59 -18.62
C GLN A 138 -10.77 6.53 -18.40
N PRO A 139 -10.25 5.49 -17.72
CA PRO A 139 -8.81 5.30 -17.52
C PRO A 139 -8.13 5.02 -18.86
N GLU A 140 -6.92 5.55 -19.05
CA GLU A 140 -6.06 5.31 -20.22
C GLU A 140 -4.76 4.59 -19.83
N LYS A 141 -4.50 4.43 -18.53
CA LYS A 141 -3.31 3.75 -18.03
C LYS A 141 -3.70 2.52 -17.23
N GLU A 142 -2.89 1.50 -17.36
CA GLU A 142 -3.02 0.28 -16.58
C GLU A 142 -2.40 0.42 -15.20
N ILE A 143 -2.91 -0.33 -14.24
CA ILE A 143 -2.33 -0.44 -12.91
C ILE A 143 -0.95 -1.09 -13.03
N GLY A 144 0.06 -0.50 -12.37
CA GLY A 144 1.47 -0.88 -12.50
C GLY A 144 2.23 -0.10 -13.57
N ALA A 145 1.56 0.75 -14.36
CA ALA A 145 2.24 1.58 -15.34
C ALA A 145 3.14 2.64 -14.68
N ALA A 146 4.38 2.74 -15.15
CA ALA A 146 5.24 3.88 -14.84
C ALA A 146 4.74 5.11 -15.61
N ILE A 147 4.56 6.22 -14.92
CA ILE A 147 3.96 7.44 -15.48
C ILE A 147 4.84 8.64 -15.14
N ARG A 148 4.95 9.58 -16.06
CA ARG A 148 5.68 10.84 -15.86
C ARG A 148 4.73 11.95 -15.38
N ALA A 149 5.27 12.90 -14.65
CA ALA A 149 4.56 14.12 -14.29
C ALA A 149 3.95 14.80 -15.53
N GLY A 150 2.66 15.18 -15.43
CA GLY A 150 1.93 15.79 -16.53
C GLY A 150 1.49 14.81 -17.65
N GLU A 151 1.75 13.53 -17.52
CA GLU A 151 1.22 12.52 -18.45
C GLU A 151 -0.25 12.25 -18.13
N ARG A 152 -1.09 12.17 -19.18
CA ARG A 152 -2.51 11.89 -19.02
C ARG A 152 -2.72 10.45 -18.57
N ILE A 153 -3.50 10.28 -17.49
CA ILE A 153 -3.86 8.98 -16.93
C ILE A 153 -5.28 8.52 -17.31
N GLY A 154 -6.11 9.45 -17.74
CA GLY A 154 -7.47 9.20 -18.18
C GLY A 154 -8.24 10.51 -18.31
N ARG A 155 -9.57 10.41 -18.42
CA ARG A 155 -10.46 11.57 -18.45
C ARG A 155 -11.76 11.32 -17.72
N MET A 156 -12.29 12.38 -17.13
CA MET A 156 -13.65 12.42 -16.59
C MET A 156 -14.51 13.22 -17.58
N ASP A 157 -15.43 12.56 -18.26
CA ASP A 157 -16.17 13.11 -19.43
C ASP A 157 -15.19 13.70 -20.47
N ALA A 158 -15.23 15.02 -20.68
CA ALA A 158 -14.33 15.75 -21.56
C ALA A 158 -13.10 16.35 -20.85
N THR A 159 -12.95 16.19 -19.52
CA THR A 159 -11.88 16.78 -18.73
C THR A 159 -10.74 15.79 -18.54
N ASP A 160 -9.56 16.12 -19.02
CA ASP A 160 -8.36 15.29 -18.86
C ASP A 160 -7.86 15.30 -17.42
N VAL A 161 -7.37 14.14 -16.95
CA VAL A 161 -6.74 13.97 -15.64
C VAL A 161 -5.29 13.54 -15.85
N TYR A 162 -4.38 14.24 -15.17
CA TYR A 162 -2.93 14.08 -15.34
C TYR A 162 -2.25 13.59 -14.08
N ALA A 163 -1.13 12.89 -14.27
CA ALA A 163 -0.27 12.45 -13.17
C ALA A 163 0.40 13.66 -12.47
N PRO A 164 0.38 13.70 -11.13
CA PRO A 164 0.92 14.84 -10.39
C PRO A 164 2.45 14.85 -10.31
N ALA A 165 3.10 13.72 -10.49
CA ALA A 165 4.54 13.54 -10.37
C ALA A 165 5.03 12.32 -11.16
N ASP A 166 6.35 12.10 -11.26
CA ASP A 166 6.91 10.85 -11.76
C ASP A 166 6.69 9.71 -10.77
N GLY A 167 6.28 8.50 -11.25
CA GLY A 167 6.09 7.35 -10.38
C GLY A 167 5.32 6.20 -11.02
N MET A 168 4.43 5.56 -10.28
CA MET A 168 3.66 4.40 -10.74
C MET A 168 2.22 4.47 -10.26
N LEU A 169 1.28 4.15 -11.12
CA LEU A 169 -0.14 4.02 -10.78
C LEU A 169 -0.37 2.67 -10.09
N ILE A 170 -0.66 2.67 -8.78
CA ILE A 170 -0.85 1.43 -8.02
C ILE A 170 -2.30 1.04 -7.80
N ALA A 171 -3.23 1.97 -7.98
CA ALA A 171 -4.66 1.70 -7.98
C ALA A 171 -5.36 2.63 -8.96
N CYS A 172 -6.39 2.12 -9.63
CA CYS A 172 -7.20 2.89 -10.55
C CYS A 172 -8.60 2.28 -10.64
N LEU A 173 -9.63 3.10 -10.50
CA LEU A 173 -10.99 2.64 -10.70
C LEU A 173 -11.24 2.27 -12.17
N PRO A 174 -12.10 1.28 -12.44
CA PRO A 174 -12.46 0.91 -13.80
C PRO A 174 -13.25 2.02 -14.50
N CYS A 175 -13.40 1.92 -15.81
CA CYS A 175 -14.30 2.78 -16.56
C CYS A 175 -15.73 2.67 -15.99
N GLY A 176 -16.34 3.80 -15.64
CA GLY A 176 -17.67 3.83 -15.04
C GLY A 176 -18.12 5.23 -14.63
N TYR A 177 -19.40 5.34 -14.29
CA TYR A 177 -19.98 6.57 -13.76
C TYR A 177 -19.76 6.69 -12.26
N TYR A 178 -19.21 7.82 -11.83
CA TYR A 178 -18.96 8.15 -10.43
C TYR A 178 -19.69 9.44 -10.08
N LEU A 179 -20.51 9.40 -9.01
CA LEU A 179 -21.50 10.43 -8.72
C LEU A 179 -21.06 11.43 -7.64
N ASP A 180 -19.95 11.17 -6.96
CA ASP A 180 -19.40 12.11 -5.98
C ASP A 180 -18.86 13.36 -6.66
N ASP A 181 -18.92 14.50 -6.02
CA ASP A 181 -18.45 15.79 -6.59
C ASP A 181 -16.97 15.76 -6.98
N LYS A 182 -16.15 15.05 -6.23
CA LYS A 182 -14.73 14.81 -6.50
C LYS A 182 -14.39 13.35 -6.23
N PRO A 183 -14.81 12.40 -7.09
CA PRO A 183 -14.62 11.00 -6.81
C PRO A 183 -13.13 10.66 -6.77
N TYR A 184 -12.76 9.85 -5.79
CA TYR A 184 -11.48 9.16 -5.80
C TYR A 184 -11.44 8.22 -6.99
N ILE A 185 -10.41 8.32 -7.82
CA ILE A 185 -10.26 7.51 -9.03
C ILE A 185 -9.01 6.65 -9.06
N GLY A 186 -8.07 6.86 -8.15
CA GLY A 186 -6.89 6.02 -8.08
C GLY A 186 -5.86 6.47 -7.07
N MET A 187 -4.82 5.67 -6.90
CA MET A 187 -3.65 5.95 -6.09
C MET A 187 -2.38 5.85 -6.93
N TYR A 188 -1.46 6.69 -6.59
CA TYR A 188 -0.20 6.84 -7.26
C TYR A 188 0.94 6.84 -6.24
N VAL A 189 2.04 6.17 -6.54
CA VAL A 189 3.24 6.21 -5.72
C VAL A 189 4.33 7.00 -6.42
N GLN A 190 4.82 8.02 -5.74
CA GLN A 190 5.89 8.86 -6.25
C GLN A 190 7.19 8.06 -6.29
N LYS A 191 7.99 8.27 -7.34
CA LYS A 191 9.35 7.74 -7.39
C LYS A 191 10.16 8.30 -6.21
N ALA A 192 10.88 7.43 -5.49
CA ALA A 192 11.73 7.81 -4.37
C ALA A 192 12.99 8.57 -4.81
#